data_cda9af1ddf955e8e8f4f81b900fd9282
#
_entry.id   cda9af1ddf955e8e8f4f81b900fd9282
#
_cell.length_a   1.000
_cell.length_b   1.000
_cell.length_c   1.000
_cell.angle_alpha   90.00
_cell.angle_beta   90.00
_cell.angle_gamma   90.00
#
_symmetry.space_group_name_H-M   'P 1'
#
loop_
_entity.id
_entity.type
_entity.pdbx_description
1 polymer ?
#
loop_
_entity_poly.entity_id
_entity_poly.type
_entity_poly.pdbx_seq_one_letter_code
_entity_poly.pdbx_strand_id
1 'polypeptide(L)'
;MGAIVYKLESRDFKEMQHALSTWDHRYRQISPGAFHGGLLHTQIGSLGIFRNRWERAVHYRGVAPEGTVALALTLAQSGEGRWNGQRMGPDDMIVAGCGAEGEYLSAPLWDSVVIAVPETELAQQIAELTHDDPRGFIAHGVARLTPQAAAQVRQAARAYLDAAARALVRPDAPSTLPEMARSMIELMAHALVSAQPPRSQKQSLNRQRQLIRKAEDYCAHNKDKPLRIGRLCCETGISERSLRDAFHKLAGMSPLAYLKSEQLNQVYRTLHHADPAEALIKQVAYRNGFRHIGQFCRDYKHLFGELPSETLQRG
;
A
#
# COMPACT_ATOMS: atom_id res chain seq x y z
N MET A 1 -24.08 3.99 -17.17
CA MET A 1 -23.38 2.82 -16.62
C MET A 1 -23.61 2.78 -15.12
N GLY A 2 -24.06 1.65 -14.57
CA GLY A 2 -24.26 1.52 -13.11
C GLY A 2 -22.93 1.49 -12.35
N ALA A 3 -22.93 1.99 -11.14
CA ALA A 3 -21.80 1.86 -10.22
C ALA A 3 -21.81 0.47 -9.58
N ILE A 4 -20.68 -0.22 -9.56
CA ILE A 4 -20.47 -1.41 -8.75
C ILE A 4 -19.93 -0.93 -7.42
N VAL A 5 -20.57 -1.32 -6.32
CA VAL A 5 -20.12 -0.98 -4.97
C VAL A 5 -19.86 -2.25 -4.19
N TYR A 6 -18.71 -2.30 -3.52
CA TYR A 6 -18.26 -3.46 -2.76
C TYR A 6 -17.67 -3.01 -1.42
N LYS A 7 -18.00 -3.72 -0.34
CA LYS A 7 -17.45 -3.48 0.99
C LYS A 7 -16.86 -4.77 1.56
N LEU A 8 -15.68 -4.65 2.14
CA LEU A 8 -15.00 -5.72 2.88
C LEU A 8 -14.54 -5.19 4.23
N GLU A 9 -14.79 -5.95 5.28
CA GLU A 9 -14.12 -5.81 6.58
C GLU A 9 -13.39 -7.12 6.84
N SER A 10 -12.10 -7.07 7.13
CA SER A 10 -11.29 -8.28 7.27
C SER A 10 -10.29 -8.18 8.41
N ARG A 11 -9.97 -9.35 8.98
CA ARG A 11 -8.85 -9.56 9.88
C ARG A 11 -7.62 -10.12 9.17
N ASP A 12 -7.70 -10.25 7.85
CA ASP A 12 -6.64 -10.75 6.99
C ASP A 12 -6.24 -9.72 5.92
N PHE A 13 -5.01 -9.24 5.98
CA PHE A 13 -4.48 -8.31 4.97
C PHE A 13 -4.38 -8.94 3.57
N LYS A 14 -4.45 -10.28 3.47
CA LYS A 14 -4.49 -11.00 2.19
C LYS A 14 -5.85 -10.87 1.50
N GLU A 15 -6.94 -10.98 2.25
CA GLU A 15 -8.27 -10.72 1.71
C GLU A 15 -8.38 -9.30 1.18
N MET A 16 -7.81 -8.33 1.92
CA MET A 16 -7.71 -6.94 1.45
C MET A 16 -6.93 -6.80 0.14
N GLN A 17 -5.85 -7.58 -0.01
CA GLN A 17 -5.07 -7.61 -1.26
C GLN A 17 -5.90 -8.20 -2.42
N HIS A 18 -6.56 -9.33 -2.20
CA HIS A 18 -7.36 -10.00 -3.25
C HIS A 18 -8.59 -9.19 -3.67
N ALA A 19 -9.14 -8.38 -2.77
CA ALA A 19 -10.30 -7.54 -3.05
C ALA A 19 -10.05 -6.48 -4.15
N LEU A 20 -8.78 -6.15 -4.43
CA LEU A 20 -8.36 -5.25 -5.51
C LEU A 20 -7.62 -6.04 -6.60
N SER A 21 -8.24 -7.07 -7.15
CA SER A 21 -7.63 -8.03 -8.09
C SER A 21 -7.13 -7.42 -9.40
N THR A 22 -7.62 -6.24 -9.78
CA THR A 22 -7.15 -5.49 -10.96
C THR A 22 -5.81 -4.78 -10.75
N TRP A 23 -5.34 -4.75 -9.50
CA TRP A 23 -4.07 -4.14 -9.14
C TRP A 23 -2.98 -5.21 -9.04
N ASP A 24 -1.85 -4.98 -9.67
CA ASP A 24 -0.64 -5.78 -9.40
C ASP A 24 0.05 -5.23 -8.16
N HIS A 25 -0.32 -5.77 -7.00
CA HIS A 25 0.17 -5.26 -5.73
C HIS A 25 0.34 -6.35 -4.67
N ARG A 26 1.11 -5.98 -3.64
CA ARG A 26 1.41 -6.86 -2.53
C ARG A 26 1.36 -6.11 -1.19
N TYR A 27 0.65 -6.68 -0.22
CA TYR A 27 0.59 -6.19 1.15
C TYR A 27 1.41 -7.07 2.08
N ARG A 28 2.07 -6.43 3.06
CA ARG A 28 2.79 -7.09 4.15
C ARG A 28 2.53 -6.35 5.44
N GLN A 29 2.16 -7.05 6.50
CA GLN A 29 2.07 -6.45 7.83
C GLN A 29 3.48 -6.25 8.38
N ILE A 30 3.76 -5.06 8.92
CA ILE A 30 5.06 -4.69 9.48
C ILE A 30 5.00 -4.25 10.93
N SER A 31 3.84 -3.90 11.47
CA SER A 31 3.67 -3.63 12.90
C SER A 31 2.98 -4.78 13.63
N PRO A 32 3.31 -4.99 14.93
CA PRO A 32 2.77 -6.08 15.73
C PRO A 32 1.26 -6.00 15.97
N GLY A 33 0.64 -7.16 16.16
CA GLY A 33 -0.75 -7.34 16.60
C GLY A 33 -1.68 -7.83 15.51
N ALA A 34 -2.88 -8.24 15.88
CA ALA A 34 -3.91 -8.71 14.94
C ALA A 34 -4.29 -7.61 13.95
N PHE A 35 -4.37 -7.96 12.66
CA PHE A 35 -4.79 -7.05 11.60
C PHE A 35 -6.29 -6.83 11.65
N HIS A 36 -6.70 -5.59 11.46
CA HIS A 36 -8.06 -5.22 11.12
C HIS A 36 -7.99 -4.22 9.97
N GLY A 37 -8.74 -4.48 8.92
CA GLY A 37 -8.82 -3.61 7.76
C GLY A 37 -10.22 -3.53 7.18
N GLY A 38 -10.50 -2.42 6.51
CA GLY A 38 -11.75 -2.20 5.78
C GLY A 38 -11.47 -1.61 4.40
N LEU A 39 -12.21 -2.08 3.43
CA LEU A 39 -12.24 -1.58 2.06
C LEU A 39 -13.67 -1.23 1.69
N LEU A 40 -13.88 -0.03 1.17
CA LEU A 40 -15.09 0.33 0.44
C LEU A 40 -14.66 0.73 -0.96
N HIS A 41 -15.04 -0.05 -1.96
CA HIS A 41 -14.64 0.13 -3.36
C HIS A 41 -15.84 0.42 -4.23
N THR A 42 -15.69 1.36 -5.15
CA THR A 42 -16.66 1.65 -6.21
C THR A 42 -15.97 1.61 -7.56
N GLN A 43 -16.62 1.03 -8.55
CA GLN A 43 -16.16 1.00 -9.93
C GLN A 43 -17.23 1.57 -10.83
N ILE A 44 -16.86 2.58 -11.64
CA ILE A 44 -17.72 3.25 -12.62
C ILE A 44 -16.96 3.29 -13.95
N GLY A 45 -17.26 2.36 -14.85
CA GLY A 45 -16.43 2.19 -16.05
C GLY A 45 -14.99 1.85 -15.67
N SER A 46 -14.03 2.65 -16.13
CA SER A 46 -12.60 2.55 -15.82
C SER A 46 -12.17 3.35 -14.57
N LEU A 47 -13.06 4.17 -14.00
CA LEU A 47 -12.79 4.92 -12.78
C LEU A 47 -13.03 4.05 -11.55
N GLY A 48 -12.00 3.87 -10.74
CA GLY A 48 -12.08 3.21 -9.42
C GLY A 48 -11.89 4.20 -8.29
N ILE A 49 -12.81 4.25 -7.32
CA ILE A 49 -12.64 5.04 -6.09
C ILE A 49 -12.80 4.11 -4.91
N PHE A 50 -11.82 4.09 -4.02
CA PHE A 50 -11.89 3.24 -2.85
C PHE A 50 -11.27 3.87 -1.62
N ARG A 51 -11.83 3.50 -0.45
CA ARG A 51 -11.28 3.80 0.86
C ARG A 51 -10.59 2.55 1.40
N ASN A 52 -9.34 2.71 1.80
CA ASN A 52 -8.60 1.71 2.58
C ASN A 52 -8.45 2.20 4.01
N ARG A 53 -8.79 1.35 4.97
CA ARG A 53 -8.55 1.58 6.39
C ARG A 53 -7.93 0.35 7.01
N TRP A 54 -6.86 0.52 7.78
CA TRP A 54 -6.28 -0.55 8.58
C TRP A 54 -5.65 -0.04 9.88
N GLU A 55 -5.57 -0.95 10.84
CA GLU A 55 -5.14 -0.67 12.20
C GLU A 55 -3.70 -1.08 12.47
N ARG A 56 -3.02 -1.70 11.50
CA ARG A 56 -1.61 -2.09 11.58
C ARG A 56 -0.83 -1.48 10.44
N ALA A 57 0.43 -1.15 10.71
CA ALA A 57 1.27 -0.66 9.63
C ALA A 57 1.47 -1.75 8.58
N VAL A 58 1.27 -1.35 7.34
CA VAL A 58 1.36 -2.21 6.16
C VAL A 58 2.41 -1.63 5.22
N HIS A 59 3.22 -2.52 4.68
CA HIS A 59 4.06 -2.22 3.54
C HIS A 59 3.31 -2.64 2.27
N TYR A 60 2.90 -1.64 1.50
CA TYR A 60 2.34 -1.79 0.16
C TYR A 60 3.44 -1.67 -0.89
N ARG A 61 3.43 -2.51 -1.91
CA ARG A 61 4.19 -2.34 -3.15
C ARG A 61 3.33 -2.77 -4.32
N GLY A 62 3.25 -1.96 -5.36
CA GLY A 62 2.44 -2.33 -6.52
C GLY A 62 2.41 -1.27 -7.61
N VAL A 63 1.69 -1.62 -8.67
CA VAL A 63 1.43 -0.79 -9.84
C VAL A 63 -0.08 -0.58 -9.96
N ALA A 64 -0.50 0.63 -10.31
CA ALA A 64 -1.90 0.93 -10.62
C ALA A 64 -2.36 0.15 -11.87
N PRO A 65 -3.67 -0.08 -12.05
CA PRO A 65 -4.18 -0.71 -13.26
C PRO A 65 -3.69 -0.02 -14.53
N GLU A 66 -3.47 -0.79 -15.59
CA GLU A 66 -2.97 -0.28 -16.85
C GLU A 66 -3.85 0.87 -17.38
N GLY A 67 -3.23 1.90 -17.93
CA GLY A 67 -3.91 3.09 -18.45
C GLY A 67 -4.47 4.02 -17.38
N THR A 68 -4.19 3.80 -16.09
CA THR A 68 -4.68 4.64 -15.00
C THR A 68 -3.55 5.36 -14.26
N VAL A 69 -3.89 6.52 -13.70
CA VAL A 69 -3.11 7.21 -12.67
C VAL A 69 -3.85 7.05 -11.35
N ALA A 70 -3.15 6.58 -10.31
CA ALA A 70 -3.75 6.49 -8.99
C ALA A 70 -3.34 7.69 -8.13
N LEU A 71 -4.34 8.37 -7.60
CA LEU A 71 -4.21 9.51 -6.70
C LEU A 71 -4.66 9.06 -5.31
N ALA A 72 -3.77 9.20 -4.30
CA ALA A 72 -4.13 8.81 -2.94
C ALA A 72 -3.92 9.96 -1.96
N LEU A 73 -4.94 10.20 -1.13
CA LEU A 73 -4.91 11.20 -0.06
C LEU A 73 -5.30 10.55 1.27
N THR A 74 -4.54 10.85 2.31
CA THR A 74 -4.83 10.40 3.66
C THR A 74 -6.03 11.16 4.24
N LEU A 75 -7.03 10.41 4.73
CA LEU A 75 -8.21 10.93 5.45
C LEU A 75 -7.95 11.05 6.95
N ALA A 76 -7.23 10.07 7.52
CA ALA A 76 -6.76 10.05 8.91
C ALA A 76 -5.57 9.11 9.06
N GLN A 77 -4.64 9.44 9.94
CA GLN A 77 -3.52 8.55 10.29
C GLN A 77 -2.98 8.85 11.69
N SER A 78 -2.36 7.85 12.32
CA SER A 78 -1.54 8.03 13.52
C SER A 78 -0.09 7.72 13.19
N GLY A 79 0.76 8.74 13.20
CA GLY A 79 2.18 8.60 12.86
C GLY A 79 2.49 8.98 11.40
N GLU A 80 3.67 8.59 10.93
CA GLU A 80 4.18 8.99 9.62
C GLU A 80 4.04 7.87 8.59
N GLY A 81 3.40 8.18 7.46
CA GLY A 81 3.47 7.37 6.25
C GLY A 81 4.66 7.78 5.38
N ARG A 82 5.11 6.86 4.51
CA ARG A 82 6.19 7.14 3.54
C ARG A 82 5.85 6.58 2.17
N TRP A 83 5.86 7.45 1.18
CA TRP A 83 5.75 7.06 -0.22
C TRP A 83 7.13 7.05 -0.86
N ASN A 84 7.54 5.88 -1.37
CA ASN A 84 8.87 5.71 -1.97
C ASN A 84 10.02 6.23 -1.07
N GLY A 85 9.86 6.09 0.26
CA GLY A 85 10.80 6.58 1.26
C GLY A 85 10.67 8.06 1.61
N GLN A 86 9.86 8.84 0.89
CA GLN A 86 9.55 10.22 1.22
C GLN A 86 8.47 10.26 2.30
N ARG A 87 8.71 11.03 3.37
CA ARG A 87 7.70 11.27 4.42
C ARG A 87 6.51 12.02 3.84
N MET A 88 5.32 11.55 4.20
CA MET A 88 4.05 12.13 3.79
C MET A 88 3.52 13.06 4.85
N GLY A 89 3.31 14.31 4.47
CA GLY A 89 2.58 15.29 5.27
C GLY A 89 1.05 15.14 5.15
N PRO A 90 0.28 15.89 5.94
CA PRO A 90 -1.18 15.80 5.91
C PRO A 90 -1.78 16.23 4.56
N ASP A 91 -1.15 17.16 3.84
CA ASP A 91 -1.65 17.71 2.58
C ASP A 91 -0.88 17.18 1.36
N ASP A 92 -0.07 16.15 1.57
CA ASP A 92 0.62 15.48 0.49
C ASP A 92 -0.31 14.44 -0.17
N MET A 93 -0.39 14.47 -1.50
CA MET A 93 -1.11 13.50 -2.31
C MET A 93 -0.12 12.63 -3.07
N ILE A 94 -0.29 11.32 -3.00
CA ILE A 94 0.44 10.37 -3.82
C ILE A 94 -0.08 10.47 -5.24
N VAL A 95 0.84 10.56 -6.21
CA VAL A 95 0.57 10.41 -7.63
C VAL A 95 1.32 9.16 -8.09
N ALA A 96 0.60 8.06 -8.29
CA ALA A 96 1.17 6.84 -8.86
C ALA A 96 0.89 6.85 -10.38
N GLY A 97 1.86 7.34 -11.14
CA GLY A 97 1.77 7.41 -12.59
C GLY A 97 1.60 6.04 -13.23
N CYS A 98 1.03 6.00 -14.44
CA CYS A 98 0.76 4.79 -15.21
C CYS A 98 2.02 3.92 -15.35
N GLY A 99 1.89 2.62 -15.05
CA GLY A 99 2.98 1.65 -15.14
C GLY A 99 4.13 1.81 -14.13
N ALA A 100 4.09 2.84 -13.28
CA ALA A 100 5.13 3.07 -12.29
C ALA A 100 4.90 2.28 -11.00
N GLU A 101 5.91 1.52 -10.55
CA GLU A 101 5.86 0.82 -9.28
C GLU A 101 5.96 1.81 -8.11
N GLY A 102 4.98 1.77 -7.23
CA GLY A 102 4.94 2.54 -6.00
C GLY A 102 5.15 1.69 -4.75
N GLU A 103 5.73 2.27 -3.72
CA GLU A 103 5.96 1.64 -2.42
C GLU A 103 5.47 2.57 -1.31
N TYR A 104 4.55 2.07 -0.46
CA TYR A 104 4.03 2.83 0.67
C TYR A 104 4.20 2.08 1.98
N LEU A 105 4.83 2.73 2.93
CA LEU A 105 4.86 2.31 4.32
C LEU A 105 3.83 3.14 5.09
N SER A 106 2.76 2.49 5.51
CA SER A 106 1.69 3.16 6.22
C SER A 106 2.03 3.39 7.70
N ALA A 107 1.37 4.38 8.29
CA ALA A 107 1.25 4.46 9.73
C ALA A 107 0.40 3.29 10.29
N PRO A 108 0.50 2.96 11.60
CA PRO A 108 -0.31 1.90 12.21
C PRO A 108 -1.82 2.10 12.03
N LEU A 109 -2.33 3.30 12.31
CA LEU A 109 -3.72 3.65 11.96
C LEU A 109 -3.70 4.47 10.70
N TRP A 110 -4.21 3.90 9.62
CA TRP A 110 -4.24 4.58 8.33
C TRP A 110 -5.59 4.43 7.65
N ASP A 111 -6.09 5.56 7.19
CA ASP A 111 -7.35 5.71 6.47
C ASP A 111 -7.11 6.64 5.29
N SER A 112 -7.38 6.17 4.10
CA SER A 112 -7.13 6.92 2.86
C SER A 112 -8.21 6.69 1.83
N VAL A 113 -8.36 7.67 0.95
CA VAL A 113 -9.05 7.50 -0.31
C VAL A 113 -8.03 7.36 -1.44
N VAL A 114 -8.28 6.41 -2.34
CA VAL A 114 -7.52 6.22 -3.57
C VAL A 114 -8.48 6.32 -4.73
N ILE A 115 -8.07 7.07 -5.75
CA ILE A 115 -8.84 7.33 -6.96
C ILE A 115 -7.98 6.89 -8.13
N ALA A 116 -8.34 5.80 -8.79
CA ALA A 116 -7.71 5.33 -10.02
C ALA A 116 -8.48 5.92 -11.20
N VAL A 117 -7.89 6.92 -11.84
CA VAL A 117 -8.49 7.67 -12.95
C VAL A 117 -7.85 7.22 -14.26
N PRO A 118 -8.60 7.06 -15.37
CA PRO A 118 -7.99 6.93 -16.68
C PRO A 118 -7.04 8.09 -16.96
N GLU A 119 -5.79 7.76 -17.32
CA GLU A 119 -4.75 8.77 -17.54
C GLU A 119 -5.16 9.81 -18.58
N THR A 120 -5.79 9.35 -19.65
CA THR A 120 -6.27 10.22 -20.76
C THR A 120 -7.32 11.21 -20.28
N GLU A 121 -8.26 10.78 -19.43
CA GLU A 121 -9.33 11.64 -18.91
C GLU A 121 -8.77 12.71 -17.96
N LEU A 122 -7.88 12.32 -17.03
CA LEU A 122 -7.23 13.27 -16.12
C LEU A 122 -6.32 14.25 -16.88
N ALA A 123 -5.56 13.75 -17.85
CA ALA A 123 -4.69 14.57 -18.69
C ALA A 123 -5.48 15.60 -19.51
N GLN A 124 -6.64 15.20 -20.08
CA GLN A 124 -7.51 16.12 -20.79
C GLN A 124 -8.02 17.24 -19.88
N GLN A 125 -8.52 16.91 -18.70
CA GLN A 125 -9.00 17.90 -17.72
C GLN A 125 -7.89 18.89 -17.30
N ILE A 126 -6.66 18.41 -17.09
CA ILE A 126 -5.52 19.28 -16.76
C ILE A 126 -5.17 20.17 -17.95
N ALA A 127 -5.13 19.65 -19.17
CA ALA A 127 -4.84 20.42 -20.37
C ALA A 127 -5.88 21.54 -20.62
N GLU A 128 -7.14 21.27 -20.37
CA GLU A 128 -8.23 22.27 -20.47
C GLU A 128 -8.08 23.40 -19.43
N LEU A 129 -7.54 23.08 -18.24
CA LEU A 129 -7.33 24.06 -17.16
C LEU A 129 -6.08 24.92 -17.36
N THR A 130 -5.01 24.36 -17.90
CA THR A 130 -3.68 25.00 -17.90
C THR A 130 -3.21 25.45 -19.28
N HIS A 131 -3.71 24.80 -20.33
CA HIS A 131 -3.19 24.87 -21.71
C HIS A 131 -1.73 24.40 -21.85
N ASP A 132 -1.20 23.69 -20.81
CA ASP A 132 0.15 23.14 -20.74
C ASP A 132 0.16 21.63 -20.92
N ASP A 133 1.37 21.04 -21.03
CA ASP A 133 1.54 19.57 -21.06
C ASP A 133 1.15 18.95 -19.72
N PRO A 134 0.12 18.10 -19.66
CA PRO A 134 -0.39 17.52 -18.42
C PRO A 134 0.59 16.56 -17.75
N ARG A 135 1.59 16.03 -18.48
CA ARG A 135 2.55 15.02 -17.97
C ARG A 135 3.32 15.47 -16.74
N GLY A 136 3.59 16.78 -16.61
CA GLY A 136 4.26 17.35 -15.44
C GLY A 136 3.42 17.23 -14.16
N PHE A 137 2.11 17.33 -14.26
CA PHE A 137 1.17 17.29 -13.13
C PHE A 137 0.85 15.87 -12.65
N ILE A 138 0.87 14.89 -13.57
CA ILE A 138 0.58 13.47 -13.29
C ILE A 138 1.84 12.62 -13.16
N ALA A 139 3.02 13.26 -13.08
CA ALA A 139 4.28 12.55 -12.91
C ALA A 139 4.30 11.77 -11.58
N HIS A 140 4.83 10.55 -11.64
CA HIS A 140 4.95 9.67 -10.47
C HIS A 140 5.72 10.33 -9.31
N GLY A 141 5.08 10.48 -8.15
CA GLY A 141 5.69 11.14 -7.01
C GLY A 141 4.71 11.56 -5.92
N VAL A 142 5.02 12.68 -5.28
CA VAL A 142 4.18 13.30 -4.25
C VAL A 142 3.90 14.75 -4.65
N ALA A 143 2.63 15.07 -4.83
CA ALA A 143 2.16 16.43 -5.04
C ALA A 143 1.78 17.05 -3.69
N ARG A 144 2.31 18.23 -3.38
CA ARG A 144 1.93 18.96 -2.18
C ARG A 144 0.79 19.91 -2.49
N LEU A 145 -0.39 19.56 -2.01
CA LEU A 145 -1.59 20.38 -2.15
C LEU A 145 -1.51 21.60 -1.23
N THR A 146 -2.28 22.63 -1.59
CA THR A 146 -2.59 23.69 -0.62
C THR A 146 -3.51 23.10 0.48
N PRO A 147 -3.45 23.60 1.73
CA PRO A 147 -4.35 23.12 2.79
C PRO A 147 -5.83 23.21 2.41
N GLN A 148 -6.21 24.25 1.66
CA GLN A 148 -7.58 24.43 1.16
C GLN A 148 -7.95 23.33 0.14
N ALA A 149 -7.13 23.06 -0.87
CA ALA A 149 -7.37 22.02 -1.86
C ALA A 149 -7.44 20.65 -1.19
N ALA A 150 -6.52 20.33 -0.28
CA ALA A 150 -6.54 19.07 0.47
C ALA A 150 -7.82 18.91 1.31
N ALA A 151 -8.31 19.98 1.96
CA ALA A 151 -9.57 19.95 2.70
C ALA A 151 -10.77 19.71 1.79
N GLN A 152 -10.84 20.37 0.63
CA GLN A 152 -11.90 20.19 -0.37
C GLN A 152 -11.93 18.75 -0.89
N VAL A 153 -10.77 18.20 -1.24
CA VAL A 153 -10.66 16.80 -1.69
C VAL A 153 -11.13 15.82 -0.61
N ARG A 154 -10.71 16.02 0.65
CA ARG A 154 -11.16 15.17 1.77
C ARG A 154 -12.67 15.27 2.00
N GLN A 155 -13.24 16.46 1.90
CA GLN A 155 -14.69 16.67 2.06
C GLN A 155 -15.46 15.97 0.95
N ALA A 156 -15.07 16.16 -0.31
CA ALA A 156 -15.69 15.51 -1.45
C ALA A 156 -15.55 13.98 -1.38
N ALA A 157 -14.36 13.48 -1.02
CA ALA A 157 -14.14 12.04 -0.83
C ALA A 157 -15.03 11.44 0.25
N ARG A 158 -15.18 12.10 1.40
CA ARG A 158 -16.09 11.64 2.47
C ARG A 158 -17.53 11.62 2.00
N ALA A 159 -18.01 12.69 1.36
CA ALA A 159 -19.38 12.74 0.82
C ALA A 159 -19.63 11.62 -0.20
N TYR A 160 -18.66 11.35 -1.08
CA TYR A 160 -18.73 10.24 -2.04
C TYR A 160 -18.79 8.88 -1.35
N LEU A 161 -17.89 8.63 -0.38
CA LEU A 161 -17.84 7.36 0.35
C LEU A 161 -19.12 7.11 1.18
N ASP A 162 -19.71 8.17 1.74
CA ASP A 162 -21.01 8.08 2.44
C ASP A 162 -22.13 7.76 1.45
N ALA A 163 -22.13 8.33 0.25
CA ALA A 163 -23.09 7.99 -0.80
C ALA A 163 -22.91 6.53 -1.27
N ALA A 164 -21.68 6.07 -1.44
CA ALA A 164 -21.37 4.69 -1.79
C ALA A 164 -21.84 3.70 -0.71
N ALA A 165 -21.62 4.02 0.57
CA ALA A 165 -22.10 3.20 1.67
C ALA A 165 -23.65 3.12 1.71
N ARG A 166 -24.34 4.23 1.41
CA ARG A 166 -25.82 4.23 1.29
C ARG A 166 -26.31 3.39 0.11
N ALA A 167 -25.61 3.41 -1.03
CA ALA A 167 -25.96 2.61 -2.20
C ALA A 167 -25.92 1.09 -1.92
N LEU A 168 -25.02 0.63 -1.03
CA LEU A 168 -24.99 -0.77 -0.58
C LEU A 168 -26.25 -1.18 0.18
N VAL A 169 -26.84 -0.25 0.95
CA VAL A 169 -28.04 -0.51 1.76
C VAL A 169 -29.33 -0.35 0.94
N ARG A 170 -29.30 0.48 -0.09
CA ARG A 170 -30.46 0.79 -0.96
C ARG A 170 -30.05 0.73 -2.44
N PRO A 171 -29.80 -0.47 -2.99
CA PRO A 171 -29.30 -0.62 -4.36
C PRO A 171 -30.29 -0.13 -5.44
N ASP A 172 -31.59 -0.14 -5.13
CA ASP A 172 -32.65 0.27 -6.05
C ASP A 172 -32.89 1.80 -6.09
N ALA A 173 -32.22 2.56 -5.20
CA ALA A 173 -32.36 4.02 -5.19
C ALA A 173 -31.57 4.65 -6.36
N PRO A 174 -32.05 5.77 -6.94
CA PRO A 174 -31.28 6.50 -7.94
C PRO A 174 -29.89 6.84 -7.42
N SER A 175 -28.85 6.46 -8.17
CA SER A 175 -27.47 6.63 -7.75
C SER A 175 -26.89 7.95 -8.25
N THR A 176 -26.43 8.80 -7.35
CA THR A 176 -25.68 10.03 -7.67
C THR A 176 -24.17 9.77 -7.83
N LEU A 177 -23.71 8.54 -7.62
CA LEU A 177 -22.29 8.18 -7.66
C LEU A 177 -21.59 8.54 -8.97
N PRO A 178 -22.19 8.31 -10.19
CA PRO A 178 -21.53 8.67 -11.43
C PRO A 178 -21.26 10.18 -11.56
N GLU A 179 -22.19 11.02 -11.13
CA GLU A 179 -22.03 12.49 -11.17
C GLU A 179 -20.96 12.94 -10.17
N MET A 180 -21.04 12.45 -8.93
CA MET A 180 -20.05 12.74 -7.90
C MET A 180 -18.65 12.26 -8.29
N ALA A 181 -18.53 11.13 -8.98
CA ALA A 181 -17.27 10.59 -9.46
C ALA A 181 -16.66 11.49 -10.55
N ARG A 182 -17.46 12.02 -11.47
CA ARG A 182 -16.99 12.98 -12.47
C ARG A 182 -16.50 14.26 -11.82
N SER A 183 -17.29 14.85 -10.90
CA SER A 183 -16.87 16.03 -10.14
C SER A 183 -15.60 15.78 -9.32
N MET A 184 -15.36 14.53 -8.89
CA MET A 184 -14.12 14.16 -8.20
C MET A 184 -12.91 14.24 -9.13
N ILE A 185 -13.03 13.82 -10.41
CA ILE A 185 -11.93 13.92 -11.39
C ILE A 185 -11.59 15.40 -11.64
N GLU A 186 -12.61 16.23 -11.86
CA GLU A 186 -12.45 17.68 -12.03
C GLU A 186 -11.73 18.30 -10.83
N LEU A 187 -12.17 17.95 -9.61
CA LEU A 187 -11.56 18.42 -8.37
C LEU A 187 -10.11 17.98 -8.25
N MET A 188 -9.79 16.72 -8.64
CA MET A 188 -8.42 16.22 -8.64
C MET A 188 -7.54 16.97 -9.62
N ALA A 189 -8.03 17.26 -10.84
CA ALA A 189 -7.31 18.07 -11.82
C ALA A 189 -7.00 19.48 -11.28
N HIS A 190 -7.97 20.16 -10.69
CA HIS A 190 -7.78 21.46 -10.05
C HIS A 190 -6.78 21.39 -8.88
N ALA A 191 -6.87 20.38 -8.04
CA ALA A 191 -5.96 20.18 -6.92
C ALA A 191 -4.51 19.96 -7.40
N LEU A 192 -4.30 19.17 -8.45
CA LEU A 192 -2.98 18.92 -9.04
C LEU A 192 -2.40 20.18 -9.70
N VAL A 193 -3.21 20.93 -10.43
CA VAL A 193 -2.79 22.19 -11.07
C VAL A 193 -2.39 23.24 -10.04
N SER A 194 -3.09 23.31 -8.90
CA SER A 194 -2.78 24.24 -7.81
C SER A 194 -1.64 23.75 -6.89
N ALA A 195 -1.24 22.49 -7.04
CA ALA A 195 -0.21 21.89 -6.20
C ALA A 195 1.21 22.31 -6.62
N GLN A 196 2.16 22.20 -5.69
CA GLN A 196 3.56 22.12 -6.10
C GLN A 196 3.75 20.80 -6.88
N PRO A 197 4.41 20.85 -8.05
CA PRO A 197 4.58 19.66 -8.90
C PRO A 197 5.26 18.54 -8.13
N PRO A 198 4.96 17.28 -8.50
CA PRO A 198 5.55 16.12 -7.87
C PRO A 198 7.06 16.23 -7.81
N ARG A 199 7.62 16.13 -6.60
CA ARG A 199 9.07 16.20 -6.43
C ARG A 199 9.66 14.88 -6.90
N SER A 200 10.49 14.96 -7.94
CA SER A 200 11.35 13.85 -8.34
C SER A 200 12.15 13.35 -7.12
N GLN A 201 12.19 12.04 -6.95
CA GLN A 201 12.93 11.44 -5.83
C GLN A 201 14.40 11.86 -5.88
N LYS A 202 14.90 12.37 -4.75
CA LYS A 202 16.31 12.70 -4.62
C LYS A 202 17.14 11.43 -4.92
N GLN A 203 18.17 11.55 -5.71
CA GLN A 203 19.08 10.45 -6.11
C GLN A 203 19.58 9.60 -4.92
N SER A 204 19.70 10.21 -3.72
CA SER A 204 20.04 9.53 -2.48
C SER A 204 18.97 8.52 -2.01
N LEU A 205 17.68 8.80 -2.21
CA LEU A 205 16.58 7.88 -1.85
C LEU A 205 16.55 6.68 -2.80
N ASN A 206 16.78 6.90 -4.09
CA ASN A 206 16.87 5.80 -5.06
C ASN A 206 18.02 4.84 -4.72
N ARG A 207 19.19 5.36 -4.35
CA ARG A 207 20.32 4.52 -3.90
C ARG A 207 19.96 3.69 -2.66
N GLN A 208 19.30 4.28 -1.68
CA GLN A 208 18.88 3.58 -0.46
C GLN A 208 17.83 2.50 -0.75
N ARG A 209 16.85 2.78 -1.63
CA ARG A 209 15.88 1.77 -2.10
C ARG A 209 16.60 0.59 -2.77
N GLN A 210 17.59 0.85 -3.59
CA GLN A 210 18.39 -0.21 -4.21
C GLN A 210 19.12 -1.08 -3.17
N LEU A 211 19.62 -0.51 -2.06
CA LEU A 211 20.23 -1.28 -0.98
C LEU A 211 19.20 -2.20 -0.30
N ILE A 212 18.00 -1.70 -0.03
CA ILE A 212 16.91 -2.51 0.54
C ILE A 212 16.51 -3.63 -0.42
N ARG A 213 16.30 -3.33 -1.71
CA ARG A 213 15.98 -4.34 -2.73
C ARG A 213 17.04 -5.44 -2.82
N LYS A 214 18.32 -5.08 -2.85
CA LYS A 214 19.41 -6.07 -2.82
C LYS A 214 19.36 -6.96 -1.58
N ALA A 215 19.02 -6.40 -0.42
CA ALA A 215 18.86 -7.18 0.81
C ALA A 215 17.64 -8.11 0.76
N GLU A 216 16.51 -7.63 0.22
CA GLU A 216 15.31 -8.45 -0.01
C GLU A 216 15.59 -9.58 -0.99
N ASP A 217 16.25 -9.30 -2.13
CA ASP A 217 16.62 -10.28 -3.15
C ASP A 217 17.55 -11.35 -2.57
N TYR A 218 18.55 -10.92 -1.79
CA TYR A 218 19.43 -11.87 -1.09
C TYR A 218 18.62 -12.81 -0.17
N CYS A 219 17.71 -12.29 0.62
CA CYS A 219 16.86 -13.09 1.50
C CYS A 219 15.93 -14.03 0.72
N ALA A 220 15.38 -13.58 -0.39
CA ALA A 220 14.53 -14.39 -1.26
C ALA A 220 15.27 -15.59 -1.88
N HIS A 221 16.53 -15.40 -2.29
CA HIS A 221 17.40 -16.46 -2.83
C HIS A 221 17.95 -17.40 -1.73
N ASN A 222 18.02 -16.95 -0.49
CA ASN A 222 18.53 -17.71 0.65
C ASN A 222 17.46 -17.94 1.73
N LYS A 223 16.19 -18.07 1.34
CA LYS A 223 15.03 -18.15 2.24
C LYS A 223 15.07 -19.31 3.24
N ASP A 224 15.73 -20.41 2.86
CA ASP A 224 15.91 -21.61 3.68
C ASP A 224 17.03 -21.46 4.73
N LYS A 225 17.84 -20.39 4.66
CA LYS A 225 18.94 -20.14 5.58
C LYS A 225 18.56 -19.15 6.68
N PRO A 226 19.09 -19.31 7.89
CA PRO A 226 18.88 -18.35 8.95
C PRO A 226 19.36 -16.95 8.56
N LEU A 227 18.52 -15.95 8.79
CA LEU A 227 18.84 -14.55 8.52
C LEU A 227 19.99 -14.07 9.42
N ARG A 228 21.10 -13.68 8.82
CA ARG A 228 22.28 -13.12 9.49
C ARG A 228 22.76 -11.88 8.74
N ILE A 229 22.67 -10.71 9.37
CA ILE A 229 23.00 -9.44 8.74
C ILE A 229 24.47 -9.40 8.28
N GLY A 230 25.42 -9.88 9.09
CA GLY A 230 26.83 -9.94 8.69
C GLY A 230 27.07 -10.76 7.42
N ARG A 231 26.39 -11.91 7.27
CA ARG A 231 26.49 -12.73 6.05
C ARG A 231 25.89 -12.03 4.85
N LEU A 232 24.71 -11.41 5.00
CA LEU A 232 24.10 -10.59 3.97
C LEU A 232 25.05 -9.49 3.49
N CYS A 233 25.67 -8.76 4.42
CA CYS A 233 26.63 -7.71 4.10
C CYS A 233 27.85 -8.25 3.33
N CYS A 234 28.41 -9.39 3.74
CA CYS A 234 29.54 -10.02 3.04
C CYS A 234 29.17 -10.43 1.60
N GLU A 235 28.03 -11.11 1.40
CA GLU A 235 27.63 -11.64 0.11
C GLU A 235 27.12 -10.55 -0.87
N THR A 236 26.54 -9.46 -0.35
CA THR A 236 26.03 -8.35 -1.19
C THR A 236 27.01 -7.20 -1.40
N GLY A 237 28.12 -7.18 -0.66
CA GLY A 237 29.08 -6.06 -0.66
C GLY A 237 28.54 -4.77 -0.02
N ILE A 238 27.43 -4.85 0.73
CA ILE A 238 26.83 -3.70 1.42
C ILE A 238 27.39 -3.61 2.83
N SER A 239 27.91 -2.43 3.23
CA SER A 239 28.33 -2.23 4.62
C SER A 239 27.14 -2.25 5.56
N GLU A 240 27.31 -2.80 6.77
CA GLU A 240 26.24 -2.85 7.79
C GLU A 240 25.72 -1.45 8.13
N ARG A 241 26.59 -0.44 8.17
CA ARG A 241 26.22 0.96 8.39
C ARG A 241 25.28 1.45 7.27
N SER A 242 25.64 1.27 6.00
CA SER A 242 24.82 1.70 4.86
C SER A 242 23.48 0.99 4.84
N LEU A 243 23.46 -0.30 5.19
CA LEU A 243 22.25 -1.09 5.28
C LEU A 243 21.34 -0.54 6.40
N ARG A 244 21.88 -0.33 7.59
CA ARG A 244 21.15 0.22 8.74
C ARG A 244 20.58 1.59 8.44
N ASP A 245 21.39 2.50 7.88
CA ASP A 245 20.97 3.85 7.51
C ASP A 245 19.84 3.84 6.47
N ALA A 246 19.91 2.95 5.46
CA ALA A 246 18.86 2.80 4.47
C ALA A 246 17.54 2.32 5.09
N PHE A 247 17.57 1.26 5.89
CA PHE A 247 16.36 0.73 6.53
C PHE A 247 15.75 1.70 7.54
N HIS A 248 16.54 2.35 8.39
CA HIS A 248 16.00 3.35 9.31
C HIS A 248 15.39 4.54 8.58
N LYS A 249 16.04 5.01 7.52
CA LYS A 249 15.54 6.16 6.77
C LYS A 249 14.28 5.85 5.96
N LEU A 250 14.21 4.69 5.30
CA LEU A 250 13.11 4.34 4.41
C LEU A 250 12.00 3.56 5.11
N ALA A 251 12.37 2.61 5.97
CA ALA A 251 11.43 1.71 6.63
C ALA A 251 11.15 2.06 8.11
N GLY A 252 11.92 2.97 8.72
CA GLY A 252 11.75 3.36 10.12
C GLY A 252 12.11 2.27 11.13
N MET A 253 12.74 1.17 10.70
CA MET A 253 13.08 0.02 11.53
C MET A 253 14.47 -0.55 11.19
N SER A 254 14.97 -1.47 12.01
CA SER A 254 16.26 -2.11 11.74
C SER A 254 16.17 -3.10 10.56
N PRO A 255 17.28 -3.35 9.84
CA PRO A 255 17.33 -4.34 8.78
C PRO A 255 16.84 -5.73 9.21
N LEU A 256 17.27 -6.18 10.39
CA LEU A 256 16.88 -7.49 10.93
C LEU A 256 15.38 -7.57 11.20
N ALA A 257 14.78 -6.54 11.82
CA ALA A 257 13.36 -6.52 12.11
C ALA A 257 12.53 -6.53 10.82
N TYR A 258 12.92 -5.72 9.83
CA TYR A 258 12.25 -5.65 8.53
C TYR A 258 12.33 -6.99 7.77
N LEU A 259 13.54 -7.53 7.57
CA LEU A 259 13.73 -8.76 6.82
C LEU A 259 13.12 -9.98 7.53
N LYS A 260 13.09 -9.98 8.87
CA LYS A 260 12.40 -11.00 9.65
C LYS A 260 10.87 -10.90 9.47
N SER A 261 10.30 -9.69 9.45
CA SER A 261 8.87 -9.52 9.13
C SER A 261 8.55 -10.01 7.73
N GLU A 262 9.44 -9.83 6.76
CA GLU A 262 9.31 -10.39 5.40
C GLU A 262 9.23 -11.91 5.41
N GLN A 263 10.15 -12.59 6.11
CA GLN A 263 10.13 -14.05 6.24
C GLN A 263 8.85 -14.55 6.93
N LEU A 264 8.38 -13.86 7.99
CA LEU A 264 7.13 -14.20 8.67
C LEU A 264 5.90 -14.01 7.76
N ASN A 265 5.87 -12.92 6.98
CA ASN A 265 4.80 -12.72 5.98
C ASN A 265 4.82 -13.79 4.88
N GLN A 266 6.00 -14.31 4.51
CA GLN A 266 6.08 -15.43 3.57
C GLN A 266 5.54 -16.73 4.18
N VAL A 267 5.84 -17.01 5.45
CA VAL A 267 5.24 -18.14 6.19
C VAL A 267 3.73 -17.99 6.27
N TYR A 268 3.24 -16.82 6.63
CA TYR A 268 1.80 -16.51 6.69
C TYR A 268 1.11 -16.85 5.37
N ARG A 269 1.66 -16.36 4.23
CA ARG A 269 1.13 -16.67 2.89
C ARG A 269 1.10 -18.15 2.60
N THR A 270 2.16 -18.87 2.97
CA THR A 270 2.24 -20.32 2.74
C THR A 270 1.20 -21.08 3.56
N LEU A 271 1.04 -20.75 4.84
CA LEU A 271 0.08 -21.39 5.74
C LEU A 271 -1.36 -21.11 5.35
N HIS A 272 -1.66 -19.88 4.93
CA HIS A 272 -3.01 -19.47 4.53
C HIS A 272 -3.53 -20.18 3.28
N HIS A 273 -2.64 -20.66 2.41
CA HIS A 273 -2.99 -21.41 1.18
C HIS A 273 -2.70 -22.91 1.26
N ALA A 274 -2.28 -23.39 2.41
CA ALA A 274 -1.93 -24.78 2.58
C ALA A 274 -3.13 -25.60 3.07
N ASP A 275 -3.19 -26.86 2.63
CA ASP A 275 -4.16 -27.82 3.18
C ASP A 275 -3.77 -28.14 4.64
N PRO A 276 -4.67 -27.89 5.62
CA PRO A 276 -4.42 -28.22 7.02
C PRO A 276 -4.10 -29.70 7.28
N ALA A 277 -4.60 -30.60 6.44
CA ALA A 277 -4.35 -32.04 6.56
C ALA A 277 -2.92 -32.43 6.13
N GLU A 278 -2.29 -31.66 5.23
CA GLU A 278 -0.98 -31.99 4.66
C GLU A 278 0.15 -31.11 5.17
N ALA A 279 -0.14 -29.90 5.61
CA ALA A 279 0.86 -28.91 5.96
C ALA A 279 1.47 -29.11 7.35
N LEU A 280 2.78 -29.29 7.40
CA LEU A 280 3.54 -29.30 8.64
C LEU A 280 4.16 -27.90 8.90
N ILE A 281 3.60 -27.18 9.87
CA ILE A 281 4.06 -25.84 10.29
C ILE A 281 5.58 -25.79 10.48
N LYS A 282 6.16 -26.84 11.10
CA LYS A 282 7.60 -26.96 11.31
C LYS A 282 8.38 -26.96 10.00
N GLN A 283 7.89 -27.65 8.96
CA GLN A 283 8.54 -27.69 7.65
C GLN A 283 8.44 -26.34 6.95
N VAL A 284 7.28 -25.68 7.01
CA VAL A 284 7.09 -24.34 6.45
C VAL A 284 8.04 -23.35 7.12
N ALA A 285 8.15 -23.38 8.45
CA ALA A 285 9.08 -22.56 9.20
C ALA A 285 10.55 -22.80 8.78
N TYR A 286 10.98 -24.05 8.68
CA TYR A 286 12.34 -24.42 8.26
C TYR A 286 12.66 -23.96 6.84
N ARG A 287 11.74 -24.13 5.90
CA ARG A 287 11.89 -23.65 4.51
C ARG A 287 12.01 -22.13 4.39
N ASN A 288 11.60 -21.42 5.43
CA ASN A 288 11.72 -19.96 5.53
C ASN A 288 12.82 -19.50 6.52
N GLY A 289 13.78 -20.38 6.85
CA GLY A 289 14.98 -20.04 7.62
C GLY A 289 14.82 -20.03 9.14
N PHE A 290 13.66 -20.40 9.69
CA PHE A 290 13.42 -20.48 11.13
C PHE A 290 13.89 -21.82 11.70
N ARG A 291 14.99 -21.83 12.46
CA ARG A 291 15.58 -23.05 13.05
C ARG A 291 15.07 -23.36 14.46
N HIS A 292 14.56 -22.37 15.17
CA HIS A 292 14.07 -22.49 16.54
C HIS A 292 12.56 -22.26 16.58
N ILE A 293 11.79 -23.36 16.58
CA ILE A 293 10.32 -23.33 16.43
C ILE A 293 9.66 -22.54 17.56
N GLY A 294 10.11 -22.68 18.80
CA GLY A 294 9.55 -21.90 19.92
C GLY A 294 9.73 -20.39 19.76
N GLN A 295 10.88 -19.94 19.22
CA GLN A 295 11.10 -18.52 18.94
C GLN A 295 10.27 -18.08 17.74
N PHE A 296 10.19 -18.89 16.69
CA PHE A 296 9.35 -18.63 15.53
C PHE A 296 7.87 -18.44 15.93
N CYS A 297 7.30 -19.32 16.73
CA CYS A 297 5.90 -19.18 17.17
C CYS A 297 5.68 -17.89 17.99
N ARG A 298 6.62 -17.50 18.83
CA ARG A 298 6.55 -16.22 19.59
C ARG A 298 6.61 -15.01 18.66
N ASP A 299 7.55 -15.00 17.71
CA ASP A 299 7.71 -13.92 16.74
C ASP A 299 6.50 -13.81 15.82
N TYR A 300 5.95 -14.94 15.38
CA TYR A 300 4.76 -15.02 14.55
C TYR A 300 3.53 -14.46 15.28
N LYS A 301 3.28 -14.94 16.51
CA LYS A 301 2.19 -14.44 17.36
C LYS A 301 2.35 -12.96 17.68
N HIS A 302 3.58 -12.51 17.92
CA HIS A 302 3.84 -11.09 18.13
C HIS A 302 3.45 -10.24 16.90
N LEU A 303 3.83 -10.69 15.69
CA LEU A 303 3.58 -9.93 14.46
C LEU A 303 2.10 -9.97 14.06
N PHE A 304 1.45 -11.15 14.07
CA PHE A 304 0.10 -11.32 13.53
C PHE A 304 -1.00 -11.37 14.60
N GLY A 305 -0.64 -11.45 15.89
CA GLY A 305 -1.60 -11.59 16.98
C GLY A 305 -2.20 -12.97 17.13
N GLU A 306 -1.81 -13.93 16.29
CA GLU A 306 -2.31 -15.31 16.25
C GLU A 306 -1.17 -16.33 16.12
N LEU A 307 -1.46 -17.59 16.38
CA LEU A 307 -0.50 -18.68 16.20
C LEU A 307 -0.46 -19.16 14.74
N PRO A 308 0.67 -19.74 14.27
CA PRO A 308 0.75 -20.34 12.94
C PRO A 308 -0.33 -21.40 12.67
N SER A 309 -0.75 -22.15 13.70
CA SER A 309 -1.83 -23.12 13.62
C SER A 309 -3.20 -22.51 13.37
N GLU A 310 -3.44 -21.32 13.95
CA GLU A 310 -4.70 -20.60 13.76
C GLU A 310 -4.81 -20.06 12.32
N THR A 311 -3.70 -19.56 11.76
CA THR A 311 -3.64 -19.16 10.35
C THR A 311 -3.91 -20.35 9.43
N LEU A 312 -3.26 -21.50 9.69
CA LEU A 312 -3.41 -22.71 8.87
C LEU A 312 -4.86 -23.25 8.88
N GLN A 313 -5.56 -23.16 10.01
CA GLN A 313 -6.95 -23.63 10.12
C GLN A 313 -7.97 -22.69 9.47
N ARG A 314 -7.61 -21.42 9.27
CA ARG A 314 -8.50 -20.41 8.67
C ARG A 314 -8.39 -20.35 7.13
N GLY A 315 -7.25 -20.67 6.55
CA GLY A 315 -7.05 -20.71 5.11
C GLY A 315 -7.62 -21.96 4.48
#